data_e738053d3f785a0c4703765feb9e217f
#
_entry.id   e738053d3f785a0c4703765feb9e217f
#
_cell.length_a   1.000
_cell.length_b   1.000
_cell.length_c   1.000
_cell.angle_alpha   90.00
_cell.angle_beta   90.00
_cell.angle_gamma   90.00
#
_symmetry.space_group_name_H-M   'P 1'
#
loop_
_entity.id
_entity.type
_entity.pdbx_description
1 polymer ?
#
loop_
_entity_poly.entity_id
_entity_poly.type
_entity_poly.pdbx_seq_one_letter_code
_entity_poly.pdbx_strand_id
1 'polypeptide(L)'
;RDYYASRGLGDVYKRQIQTQAEAVCELFGGKKENIKVIGIRHGEKMYETLLTNEECAKAEDMGNFYRVPADNRGLNYDKYFKEGETERNTLTEFNSNNTRILNVEETKAKIAALDYIKKELNGEGNFVQ
;
A
#
# COMPACT_ATOMS: atom_id res chain seq x y z
N ARG A 1 16.01 9.88 10.56
CA ARG A 1 14.87 10.42 9.82
C ARG A 1 13.68 9.48 9.96
N ASP A 2 12.54 10.01 10.38
CA ASP A 2 11.32 9.22 10.53
C ASP A 2 10.84 8.74 9.16
N TYR A 3 10.19 7.59 9.18
CA TYR A 3 9.62 7.00 7.99
C TYR A 3 8.16 6.64 8.24
N TYR A 4 7.32 6.77 7.25
CA TYR A 4 5.89 6.57 7.34
C TYR A 4 5.43 5.50 6.36
N ALA A 5 4.70 4.51 6.85
CA ALA A 5 4.04 3.50 6.04
C ALA A 5 2.54 3.76 6.00
N SER A 6 1.99 3.92 4.81
CA SER A 6 0.56 4.17 4.62
C SER A 6 -0.26 2.91 4.86
N ARG A 7 -1.38 3.04 5.57
CA ARG A 7 -2.35 1.96 5.81
C ARG A 7 -3.34 1.75 4.66
N GLY A 8 -3.31 2.53 3.62
CA GLY A 8 -4.35 2.44 2.61
C GLY A 8 -3.99 2.87 1.19
N LEU A 9 -2.76 3.32 0.94
CA LEU A 9 -2.32 3.77 -0.38
C LEU A 9 -1.23 2.91 -1.01
N GLY A 10 -0.56 2.08 -0.21
CA GLY A 10 0.51 1.18 -0.67
C GLY A 10 0.04 -0.14 -1.24
N ASP A 11 -1.25 -0.38 -1.21
CA ASP A 11 -1.79 -1.73 -1.27
C ASP A 11 -2.14 -2.20 -2.67
N VAL A 12 -1.47 -1.70 -3.67
CA VAL A 12 -1.73 -2.03 -5.07
C VAL A 12 -0.89 -3.22 -5.52
N TYR A 13 -0.67 -4.24 -4.68
CA TYR A 13 0.15 -5.37 -5.11
C TYR A 13 -0.57 -6.71 -5.09
N LYS A 14 -0.54 -7.39 -6.20
CA LYS A 14 -0.89 -8.78 -6.55
C LYS A 14 -2.37 -9.14 -6.62
N ARG A 15 -3.11 -9.26 -5.54
CA ARG A 15 -4.57 -9.48 -5.62
C ARG A 15 -5.27 -8.23 -6.16
N GLN A 16 -4.66 -7.10 -5.97
CA GLN A 16 -5.17 -5.81 -6.37
C GLN A 16 -4.85 -5.46 -7.83
N ILE A 17 -3.82 -6.02 -8.44
CA ILE A 17 -3.54 -5.80 -9.87
C ILE A 17 -4.72 -6.29 -10.72
N GLN A 18 -5.29 -7.45 -10.42
CA GLN A 18 -6.50 -7.90 -11.10
C GLN A 18 -7.68 -6.95 -10.83
N THR A 19 -7.92 -6.61 -9.57
CA THR A 19 -8.97 -5.68 -9.17
C THR A 19 -8.78 -4.31 -9.83
N GLN A 20 -7.55 -3.82 -9.89
CA GLN A 20 -7.22 -2.57 -10.56
C GLN A 20 -7.46 -2.65 -12.08
N ALA A 21 -7.04 -3.74 -12.72
CA ALA A 21 -7.29 -3.96 -14.14
C ALA A 21 -8.80 -4.01 -14.46
N GLU A 22 -9.58 -4.70 -13.64
CA GLU A 22 -11.03 -4.73 -13.75
C GLU A 22 -11.65 -3.34 -13.56
N ALA A 23 -11.21 -2.60 -12.55
CA ALA A 23 -11.67 -1.24 -12.28
C ALA A 23 -11.39 -0.29 -13.45
N VAL A 24 -10.18 -0.36 -14.03
CA VAL A 24 -9.82 0.43 -15.21
C VAL A 24 -10.65 0.03 -16.41
N CYS A 25 -10.83 -1.28 -16.67
CA CYS A 25 -11.71 -1.74 -17.75
C CYS A 25 -13.12 -1.18 -17.62
N GLU A 26 -13.69 -1.19 -16.42
CA GLU A 26 -15.03 -0.66 -16.19
C GLU A 26 -15.13 0.85 -16.36
N LEU A 27 -14.10 1.59 -15.92
CA LEU A 27 -14.06 3.06 -16.05
C LEU A 27 -13.92 3.53 -17.49
N PHE A 28 -13.12 2.83 -18.30
CA PHE A 28 -12.82 3.23 -19.68
C PHE A 28 -13.54 2.40 -20.75
N GLY A 29 -14.55 1.61 -20.37
CA GLY A 29 -15.36 0.83 -21.30
C GLY A 29 -14.62 -0.36 -21.93
N GLY A 30 -13.54 -0.82 -21.32
CA GLY A 30 -12.83 -2.04 -21.73
C GLY A 30 -13.60 -3.30 -21.38
N LYS A 31 -13.17 -4.43 -21.95
CA LYS A 31 -13.79 -5.74 -21.70
C LYS A 31 -12.91 -6.55 -20.76
N LYS A 32 -13.50 -7.16 -19.73
CA LYS A 32 -12.78 -8.03 -18.77
C LYS A 32 -12.11 -9.22 -19.44
N GLU A 33 -12.65 -9.71 -20.56
CA GLU A 33 -12.08 -10.80 -21.34
C GLU A 33 -10.71 -10.46 -21.94
N ASN A 34 -10.38 -9.16 -22.03
CA ASN A 34 -9.08 -8.72 -22.53
C ASN A 34 -7.98 -8.80 -21.45
N ILE A 35 -8.35 -9.02 -20.20
CA ILE A 35 -7.39 -9.20 -19.11
C ILE A 35 -6.80 -10.60 -19.18
N LYS A 36 -5.52 -10.69 -19.52
CA LYS A 36 -4.79 -11.96 -19.59
C LYS A 36 -3.91 -12.14 -18.37
N VAL A 37 -4.18 -13.18 -17.59
CA VAL A 37 -3.34 -13.57 -16.47
C VAL A 37 -2.11 -14.34 -17.01
N ILE A 38 -0.92 -13.79 -16.82
CA ILE A 38 0.34 -14.41 -17.28
C ILE A 38 1.03 -15.24 -16.19
N GLY A 39 0.51 -15.23 -14.97
CA GLY A 39 1.07 -15.96 -13.82
C GLY A 39 2.25 -15.22 -13.17
N ILE A 40 2.91 -15.92 -12.28
CA ILE A 40 4.06 -15.41 -11.51
C ILE A 40 5.34 -15.85 -12.20
N ARG A 41 6.28 -14.94 -12.37
CA ARG A 41 7.61 -15.25 -12.89
C ARG A 41 8.52 -15.79 -11.77
N HIS A 42 9.53 -16.53 -12.16
CA HIS A 42 10.52 -17.00 -11.20
C HIS A 42 11.23 -15.82 -10.52
N GLY A 43 11.27 -15.84 -9.19
CA GLY A 43 11.86 -14.77 -8.39
C GLY A 43 10.92 -13.61 -8.00
N GLU A 44 9.68 -13.60 -8.49
CA GLU A 44 8.69 -12.61 -8.03
C GLU A 44 8.20 -12.93 -6.62
N LYS A 45 8.09 -11.90 -5.79
CA LYS A 45 7.54 -12.03 -4.44
C LYS A 45 6.02 -12.20 -4.49
N MET A 46 5.49 -13.03 -3.58
CA MET A 46 4.04 -13.23 -3.43
C MET A 46 3.34 -12.04 -2.77
N TYR A 47 4.05 -11.25 -1.99
CA TYR A 47 3.58 -10.06 -1.29
C TYR A 47 4.74 -9.11 -1.03
N GLU A 48 4.43 -7.85 -0.77
CA GLU A 48 5.40 -6.84 -0.40
C GLU A 48 5.35 -6.58 1.09
N THR A 49 6.51 -6.58 1.73
CA THR A 49 6.65 -6.17 3.12
C THR A 49 6.61 -4.65 3.19
N LEU A 50 5.66 -4.11 3.94
CA LEU A 50 5.47 -2.67 4.15
C LEU A 50 6.18 -2.22 5.43
N LEU A 51 6.11 -3.02 6.49
CA LEU A 51 6.89 -2.89 7.72
C LEU A 51 7.40 -4.27 8.13
N THR A 52 8.67 -4.35 8.47
CA THR A 52 9.25 -5.55 9.07
C THR A 52 8.79 -5.73 10.51
N ASN A 53 9.04 -6.90 11.09
CA ASN A 53 8.75 -7.17 12.50
C ASN A 53 9.42 -6.16 13.44
N GLU A 54 10.66 -5.79 13.14
CA GLU A 54 11.44 -4.84 13.94
C GLU A 54 10.87 -3.43 13.84
N GLU A 55 10.45 -3.01 12.66
CA GLU A 55 9.80 -1.73 12.42
C GLU A 55 8.41 -1.69 13.06
N CYS A 56 7.63 -2.77 12.96
CA CYS A 56 6.34 -2.87 13.63
C CYS A 56 6.44 -2.73 15.15
N ALA A 57 7.48 -3.30 15.76
CA ALA A 57 7.70 -3.19 17.20
C ALA A 57 7.94 -1.76 17.68
N LYS A 58 8.39 -0.87 16.81
CA LYS A 58 8.68 0.54 17.09
C LYS A 58 7.64 1.49 16.48
N ALA A 59 6.77 0.98 15.61
CA ALA A 59 5.83 1.79 14.88
C ALA A 59 4.73 2.35 15.79
N GLU A 60 4.44 3.62 15.61
CA GLU A 60 3.33 4.32 16.23
C GLU A 60 2.15 4.32 15.27
N ASP A 61 0.98 3.90 15.74
CA ASP A 61 -0.25 3.94 14.96
C ASP A 61 -0.84 5.36 14.94
N MET A 62 -0.84 6.00 13.78
CA MET A 62 -1.41 7.33 13.57
C MET A 62 -2.76 7.28 12.82
N GLY A 63 -3.44 6.14 12.80
CA GLY A 63 -4.71 5.94 12.12
C GLY A 63 -4.56 5.63 10.64
N ASN A 64 -4.21 6.60 9.82
CA ASN A 64 -4.01 6.41 8.37
C ASN A 64 -2.57 6.02 8.01
N PHE A 65 -1.63 6.13 8.95
CA PHE A 65 -0.22 5.86 8.76
C PHE A 65 0.36 5.17 9.99
N TYR A 66 1.38 4.39 9.77
CA TYR A 66 2.32 4.00 10.79
C TYR A 66 3.54 4.91 10.71
N ARG A 67 3.92 5.52 11.83
CA ARG A 67 5.17 6.27 11.94
C ARG A 67 6.24 5.37 12.52
N VAL A 68 7.35 5.22 11.82
CA VAL A 68 8.53 4.54 12.34
C VAL A 68 9.55 5.61 12.73
N PRO A 69 9.81 5.80 14.03
CA PRO A 69 10.77 6.79 14.46
C PRO A 69 12.18 6.45 13.99
N ALA A 70 12.99 7.48 13.73
CA ALA A 70 14.39 7.30 13.38
C ALA A 70 15.14 6.55 14.50
N ASP A 71 16.02 5.66 14.11
CA ASP A 71 16.87 4.95 15.05
C ASP A 71 18.01 5.88 15.49
N ASN A 72 17.78 6.59 16.61
CA ASN A 72 18.74 7.49 17.23
C ASN A 72 19.60 6.77 18.28
N ARG A 73 19.65 5.44 18.25
CA ARG A 73 20.45 4.67 19.20
C ARG A 73 21.93 4.97 18.98
N GLY A 74 22.49 5.86 19.85
CA GLY A 74 23.91 5.88 20.11
C GLY A 74 24.32 4.57 20.80
N LEU A 75 25.64 4.29 20.87
CA LEU A 75 26.24 3.08 21.43
C LEU A 75 25.86 2.74 22.90
N ASN A 76 25.00 3.50 23.54
CA ASN A 76 24.49 3.26 24.91
C ASN A 76 23.17 2.48 24.86
N TYR A 77 23.28 1.18 24.75
CA TYR A 77 22.17 0.23 24.75
C TYR A 77 21.33 0.21 26.05
N ASP A 78 21.90 0.66 27.18
CA ASP A 78 21.32 0.46 28.51
C ASP A 78 20.16 1.40 28.87
N LYS A 79 19.98 2.51 28.17
CA LYS A 79 18.90 3.47 28.47
C LYS A 79 17.54 3.08 27.89
N TYR A 80 17.49 2.23 26.88
CA TYR A 80 16.26 1.91 26.17
C TYR A 80 15.38 0.86 26.84
N PHE A 81 15.92 0.09 27.77
CA PHE A 81 15.14 -0.93 28.49
C PHE A 81 14.35 -0.40 29.69
N LYS A 82 14.49 0.88 30.05
CA LYS A 82 13.87 1.46 31.24
C LYS A 82 12.81 2.54 31.02
N GLU A 83 12.68 3.06 29.81
CA GLU A 83 11.70 4.10 29.52
C GLU A 83 10.74 3.64 28.42
N GLY A 84 9.69 2.96 28.80
CA GLY A 84 8.55 2.85 27.91
C GLY A 84 8.05 1.46 27.71
N GLU A 85 7.13 1.10 28.55
CA GLU A 85 5.92 0.39 28.10
C GLU A 85 5.16 1.30 27.13
N THR A 86 5.75 1.63 25.98
CA THR A 86 4.99 1.96 24.81
C THR A 86 4.25 0.67 24.46
N GLU A 87 2.93 0.72 24.38
CA GLU A 87 2.09 -0.37 23.90
C GLU A 87 2.76 -0.94 22.66
N ARG A 88 3.38 -2.11 22.82
CA ARG A 88 4.04 -2.79 21.70
C ARG A 88 2.95 -3.11 20.70
N ASN A 89 3.07 -2.54 19.54
CA ASN A 89 2.17 -2.87 18.46
C ASN A 89 2.18 -4.40 18.30
N THR A 90 1.03 -5.02 18.45
CA THR A 90 0.86 -6.49 18.37
C THR A 90 1.06 -7.01 16.95
N LEU A 91 1.23 -6.10 15.99
CA LEU A 91 1.48 -6.44 14.60
C LEU A 91 2.89 -7.04 14.46
N THR A 92 2.97 -8.31 14.09
CA THR A 92 4.26 -8.99 13.89
C THR A 92 4.92 -8.62 12.58
N GLU A 93 4.15 -8.32 11.55
CA GLU A 93 4.60 -7.86 10.24
C GLU A 93 3.44 -7.13 9.56
N PHE A 94 3.73 -6.08 8.81
CA PHE A 94 2.75 -5.42 7.96
C PHE A 94 3.13 -5.60 6.51
N ASN A 95 2.28 -6.27 5.75
CA ASN A 95 2.53 -6.59 4.35
C ASN A 95 1.26 -6.47 3.50
N SER A 96 1.41 -6.58 2.20
CA SER A 96 0.29 -6.43 1.26
C SER A 96 -0.77 -7.54 1.33
N ASN A 97 -0.55 -8.60 2.12
CA ASN A 97 -1.53 -9.67 2.34
C ASN A 97 -2.40 -9.45 3.59
N ASN A 98 -1.88 -8.76 4.61
CA ASN A 98 -2.58 -8.55 5.88
C ASN A 98 -3.13 -7.13 6.05
N THR A 99 -3.06 -6.32 5.02
CA THR A 99 -3.66 -5.00 4.96
C THR A 99 -5.08 -5.05 4.37
N ARG A 100 -5.84 -3.96 4.52
CA ARG A 100 -7.17 -3.83 3.92
C ARG A 100 -7.07 -3.86 2.40
N ILE A 101 -7.74 -4.83 1.78
CA ILE A 101 -7.82 -4.95 0.32
C ILE A 101 -9.11 -4.26 -0.15
N LEU A 102 -8.96 -3.36 -1.13
CA LEU A 102 -10.08 -2.68 -1.75
C LEU A 102 -10.78 -3.62 -2.75
N ASN A 103 -12.10 -3.53 -2.84
CA ASN A 103 -12.86 -4.18 -3.91
C ASN A 103 -12.83 -3.35 -5.20
N VAL A 104 -13.43 -3.87 -6.28
CA VAL A 104 -13.45 -3.20 -7.60
C VAL A 104 -14.12 -1.82 -7.52
N GLU A 105 -15.25 -1.71 -6.83
CA GLU A 105 -15.99 -0.44 -6.70
C GLU A 105 -15.22 0.62 -5.90
N GLU A 106 -14.61 0.23 -4.79
CA GLU A 106 -13.75 1.11 -4.00
C GLU A 106 -12.52 1.57 -4.81
N THR A 107 -11.95 0.66 -5.59
CA THR A 107 -10.81 0.95 -6.47
C THR A 107 -11.21 1.91 -7.59
N LYS A 108 -12.35 1.70 -8.23
CA LYS A 108 -12.92 2.63 -9.23
C LYS A 108 -13.11 4.02 -8.66
N ALA A 109 -13.71 4.12 -7.47
CA ALA A 109 -13.96 5.41 -6.83
C ALA A 109 -12.64 6.16 -6.56
N LYS A 110 -11.59 5.47 -6.10
CA LYS A 110 -10.27 6.07 -5.87
C LYS A 110 -9.59 6.50 -7.18
N ILE A 111 -9.64 5.67 -8.21
CA ILE A 111 -9.05 6.00 -9.52
C ILE A 111 -9.79 7.18 -10.14
N ALA A 112 -11.13 7.17 -10.15
CA ALA A 112 -11.95 8.24 -10.70
C ALA A 112 -11.79 9.58 -9.94
N ALA A 113 -11.36 9.56 -8.68
CA ALA A 113 -11.09 10.77 -7.90
C ALA A 113 -9.82 11.50 -8.32
N LEU A 114 -8.90 10.86 -9.05
CA LEU A 114 -7.66 11.48 -9.53
C LEU A 114 -7.98 12.51 -10.61
N ASP A 115 -7.41 13.71 -10.49
CA ASP A 115 -7.69 14.82 -11.42
C ASP A 115 -7.30 14.49 -12.86
N TYR A 116 -6.21 13.75 -13.06
CA TYR A 116 -5.81 13.26 -14.37
C TYR A 116 -6.89 12.35 -14.98
N ILE A 117 -7.39 11.41 -14.22
CA ILE A 117 -8.40 10.46 -14.69
C ILE A 117 -9.74 11.18 -14.97
N LYS A 118 -10.12 12.16 -14.15
CA LYS A 118 -11.31 12.98 -14.41
C LYS A 118 -11.22 13.69 -15.76
N LYS A 119 -10.06 14.25 -16.09
CA LYS A 119 -9.82 14.90 -17.40
C LYS A 119 -9.95 13.91 -18.56
N GLU A 120 -9.34 12.72 -18.41
CA GLU A 120 -9.44 11.67 -19.43
C GLU A 120 -10.89 11.19 -19.63
N LEU A 121 -11.63 10.95 -18.56
CA LEU A 121 -13.04 10.52 -18.64
C LEU A 121 -13.94 11.59 -19.25
N ASN A 122 -13.62 12.87 -19.07
CA ASN A 122 -14.35 14.00 -19.64
C ASN A 122 -13.94 14.32 -21.10
N GLY A 123 -12.98 13.59 -21.67
CA GLY A 123 -12.49 13.83 -23.04
C GLY A 123 -11.57 15.05 -23.17
N GLU A 124 -11.09 15.59 -22.05
CA GLU A 124 -10.15 16.72 -22.00
C GLU A 124 -8.67 16.27 -21.98
N GLY A 125 -8.43 14.97 -21.93
CA GLY A 125 -7.09 14.38 -21.93
C GLY A 125 -6.46 14.50 -23.32
N ASN A 126 -5.40 15.29 -23.44
CA ASN A 126 -4.55 15.25 -24.62
C ASN A 126 -3.72 13.97 -24.59
N PHE A 127 -4.11 12.96 -25.37
CA PHE A 127 -3.17 11.91 -25.74
C PHE A 127 -2.03 12.57 -26.52
N VAL A 128 -0.89 12.75 -25.88
CA VAL A 128 0.36 12.96 -26.60
C VAL A 128 0.65 11.66 -27.30
N GLN A 129 0.45 11.66 -28.63
CA GLN A 129 0.87 10.58 -29.54
C GLN A 129 2.38 10.41 -29.52
#